data_7298c705890b16106b0d083fc1fb0094
#
_entry.id   7298c705890b16106b0d083fc1fb0094
#
_cell.length_a   1.000
_cell.length_b   1.000
_cell.length_c   1.000
_cell.angle_alpha   90.00
_cell.angle_beta   90.00
_cell.angle_gamma   90.00
#
_symmetry.space_group_name_H-M   'P 1'
#
loop_
_entity.id
_entity.type
_entity.pdbx_description
1 polymer ?
#
loop_
_entity_poly.entity_id
_entity_poly.type
_entity_poly.pdbx_seq_one_letter_code
_entity_poly.pdbx_strand_id
1 'polypeptide(L)'
;MSVASLRRAARESVSGLPREFWWLWTSTLVNRLGAFVATFMTLYLTVDRGYSASFAGLVVALHGLGGVVSSLGAGVMTDRLGRRPTMLAAQASTAFSVALLGFMEHPAAIAAVALLVGLTSNASRPAVQAMMADIVRPEDRVRAFALNYWAINLGFAVSATVAGFVAEYSYLAGFLGEAALTLLCAVLVYVKLPESRPERTAAEQAAAEPEIGLGTVLRDGRFMGVVGLSFLISLIFMQGSFGLPLAMGTGGFSTGDYGLVIAVNGVLIVLLQIPVTRFIEKGDPQLLLVVSALLAGYGFGLTAFAGSVWSLGLTVVVWTLAEIINSPTQMGLVARLSPLHGRGRYQGMYTMSWAVAALVAPLMAGAMIDRWGAGWLWASMAVLGTVAALGYWLLMRNLAESEPAPGSVVTAPAAPAPAPAPLPSPAPAVAEA
;
A
#
# COMPACT_ATOMS: atom_id res chain seq x y z
N MET A 1 -23.19 20.13 6.66
CA MET A 1 -22.21 21.04 5.99
C MET A 1 -22.89 21.65 4.77
N SER A 2 -22.78 22.96 4.55
CA SER A 2 -23.37 23.59 3.35
C SER A 2 -22.54 23.26 2.12
N VAL A 3 -23.17 23.25 0.91
CA VAL A 3 -22.47 23.07 -0.37
C VAL A 3 -21.33 24.08 -0.55
N ALA A 4 -21.50 25.28 -0.02
CA ALA A 4 -20.49 26.35 -0.03
C ALA A 4 -19.25 26.01 0.84
N SER A 5 -19.43 25.36 1.99
CA SER A 5 -18.31 24.93 2.84
C SER A 5 -17.54 23.76 2.22
N LEU A 6 -18.24 22.82 1.53
CA LEU A 6 -17.61 21.75 0.79
C LEU A 6 -16.79 22.27 -0.41
N ARG A 7 -17.32 23.23 -1.16
CA ARG A 7 -16.60 23.86 -2.28
C ARG A 7 -15.37 24.64 -1.80
N ARG A 8 -15.44 25.31 -0.64
CA ARG A 8 -14.29 26.02 -0.06
C ARG A 8 -13.23 25.04 0.38
N ALA A 9 -13.59 23.97 1.11
CA ALA A 9 -12.67 22.93 1.55
C ALA A 9 -12.01 22.22 0.35
N ALA A 10 -12.77 21.92 -0.73
CA ALA A 10 -12.22 21.36 -1.95
C ALA A 10 -11.23 22.32 -2.64
N ARG A 11 -11.53 23.62 -2.74
CA ARG A 11 -10.61 24.62 -3.27
C ARG A 11 -9.33 24.74 -2.44
N GLU A 12 -9.45 24.79 -1.12
CA GLU A 12 -8.30 24.83 -0.20
C GLU A 12 -7.44 23.57 -0.32
N SER A 13 -8.05 22.40 -0.55
CA SER A 13 -7.33 21.15 -0.73
C SER A 13 -6.50 21.09 -2.02
N VAL A 14 -6.91 21.82 -3.08
CA VAL A 14 -6.23 21.79 -4.40
C VAL A 14 -5.35 23.03 -4.64
N SER A 15 -5.54 24.12 -3.88
CA SER A 15 -4.80 25.39 -4.10
C SER A 15 -3.38 25.33 -3.54
N GLY A 16 -2.46 26.06 -4.16
CA GLY A 16 -1.09 26.26 -3.64
C GLY A 16 -0.10 25.12 -3.89
N LEU A 17 -0.50 24.02 -4.50
CA LEU A 17 0.43 22.97 -4.90
C LEU A 17 1.12 23.30 -6.23
N PRO A 18 2.41 22.96 -6.40
CA PRO A 18 3.17 23.29 -7.60
C PRO A 18 2.61 22.58 -8.85
N ARG A 19 2.89 23.14 -10.02
CA ARG A 19 2.40 22.61 -11.30
C ARG A 19 2.94 21.20 -11.59
N GLU A 20 4.14 20.92 -11.18
CA GLU A 20 4.84 19.63 -11.30
C GLU A 20 4.11 18.54 -10.52
N PHE A 21 3.57 18.88 -9.34
CA PHE A 21 2.73 17.95 -8.57
C PHE A 21 1.51 17.49 -9.36
N TRP A 22 0.83 18.40 -10.06
CA TRP A 22 -0.35 18.04 -10.85
C TRP A 22 -0.03 17.15 -12.05
N TRP A 23 1.14 17.32 -12.68
CA TRP A 23 1.59 16.43 -13.74
C TRP A 23 1.93 15.04 -13.18
N LEU A 24 2.58 14.97 -12.02
CA LEU A 24 2.87 13.71 -11.34
C LEU A 24 1.58 13.00 -10.90
N TRP A 25 0.62 13.75 -10.35
CA TRP A 25 -0.70 13.27 -9.96
C TRP A 25 -1.48 12.73 -11.17
N THR A 26 -1.49 13.44 -12.28
CA THR A 26 -2.12 13.01 -13.55
C THR A 26 -1.46 11.73 -14.06
N SER A 27 -0.13 11.65 -14.05
CA SER A 27 0.58 10.42 -14.41
C SER A 27 0.20 9.24 -13.52
N THR A 28 0.07 9.46 -12.21
CA THR A 28 -0.39 8.41 -11.27
C THR A 28 -1.83 7.96 -11.59
N LEU A 29 -2.74 8.90 -11.82
CA LEU A 29 -4.12 8.58 -12.17
C LEU A 29 -4.21 7.79 -13.48
N VAL A 30 -3.55 8.26 -14.54
CA VAL A 30 -3.54 7.58 -15.86
C VAL A 30 -2.95 6.18 -15.76
N ASN A 31 -1.85 6.03 -15.03
CA ASN A 31 -1.24 4.72 -14.79
C ASN A 31 -2.20 3.76 -14.07
N ARG A 32 -2.99 4.26 -13.11
CA ARG A 32 -3.98 3.44 -12.38
C ARG A 32 -5.22 3.14 -13.21
N LEU A 33 -5.64 4.03 -14.09
CA LEU A 33 -6.70 3.77 -15.05
C LEU A 33 -6.33 2.63 -16.02
N GLY A 34 -5.04 2.46 -16.32
CA GLY A 34 -4.53 1.40 -17.18
C GLY A 34 -4.26 0.06 -16.49
N ALA A 35 -4.38 -0.05 -15.18
CA ALA A 35 -3.95 -1.22 -14.40
C ALA A 35 -4.81 -2.47 -14.68
N PHE A 36 -4.61 -3.12 -15.81
CA PHE A 36 -5.35 -4.31 -16.27
C PHE A 36 -4.75 -5.62 -15.73
N VAL A 37 -3.43 -5.80 -15.85
CA VAL A 37 -2.74 -7.03 -15.46
C VAL A 37 -2.98 -7.37 -14.00
N ALA A 38 -2.78 -6.41 -13.09
CA ALA A 38 -2.92 -6.63 -11.66
C ALA A 38 -4.32 -7.09 -11.24
N THR A 39 -5.36 -6.69 -11.99
CA THR A 39 -6.76 -6.97 -11.67
C THR A 39 -7.28 -8.22 -12.39
N PHE A 40 -6.88 -8.45 -13.64
CA PHE A 40 -7.48 -9.46 -14.50
C PHE A 40 -6.58 -10.64 -14.86
N MET A 41 -5.31 -10.68 -14.40
CA MET A 41 -4.37 -11.78 -14.65
C MET A 41 -4.96 -13.14 -14.26
N THR A 42 -5.61 -13.24 -13.11
CA THR A 42 -6.21 -14.49 -12.64
C THR A 42 -7.30 -14.99 -13.58
N LEU A 43 -8.22 -14.10 -13.98
CA LEU A 43 -9.30 -14.45 -14.91
C LEU A 43 -8.78 -14.74 -16.32
N TYR A 44 -7.78 -14.00 -16.80
CA TYR A 44 -7.10 -14.32 -18.06
C TYR A 44 -6.58 -15.75 -18.05
N LEU A 45 -5.90 -16.17 -17.00
CA LEU A 45 -5.30 -17.51 -16.93
C LEU A 45 -6.36 -18.61 -16.78
N THR A 46 -7.40 -18.39 -15.99
CA THR A 46 -8.40 -19.44 -15.69
C THR A 46 -9.56 -19.46 -16.67
N VAL A 47 -10.10 -18.32 -17.08
CA VAL A 47 -11.29 -18.23 -17.92
C VAL A 47 -10.91 -18.24 -19.41
N ASP A 48 -9.94 -17.40 -19.83
CA ASP A 48 -9.55 -17.28 -21.24
C ASP A 48 -8.60 -18.41 -21.69
N ARG A 49 -7.59 -18.72 -20.85
CA ARG A 49 -6.57 -19.73 -21.17
C ARG A 49 -6.88 -21.14 -20.65
N GLY A 50 -7.86 -21.30 -19.78
CA GLY A 50 -8.29 -22.60 -19.23
C GLY A 50 -7.26 -23.27 -18.31
N TYR A 51 -6.31 -22.53 -17.73
CA TYR A 51 -5.35 -23.08 -16.78
C TYR A 51 -5.99 -23.32 -15.41
N SER A 52 -5.40 -24.24 -14.63
CA SER A 52 -5.84 -24.50 -13.26
C SER A 52 -5.69 -23.27 -12.34
N ALA A 53 -6.49 -23.24 -11.27
CA ALA A 53 -6.39 -22.20 -10.25
C ALA A 53 -5.00 -22.17 -9.60
N SER A 54 -4.38 -23.34 -9.38
CA SER A 54 -3.02 -23.44 -8.83
C SER A 54 -1.97 -22.83 -9.76
N PHE A 55 -2.07 -23.04 -11.07
CA PHE A 55 -1.16 -22.39 -12.02
C PHE A 55 -1.37 -20.88 -12.07
N ALA A 56 -2.61 -20.41 -12.09
CA ALA A 56 -2.92 -18.98 -12.01
C ALA A 56 -2.35 -18.37 -10.72
N GLY A 57 -2.54 -19.04 -9.59
CA GLY A 57 -1.95 -18.64 -8.31
C GLY A 57 -0.43 -18.56 -8.33
N LEU A 58 0.24 -19.51 -8.97
CA LEU A 58 1.70 -19.51 -9.15
C LEU A 58 2.16 -18.31 -10.01
N VAL A 59 1.51 -18.04 -11.13
CA VAL A 59 1.86 -16.93 -12.03
C VAL A 59 1.70 -15.58 -11.33
N VAL A 60 0.60 -15.41 -10.60
CA VAL A 60 0.35 -14.19 -9.83
C VAL A 60 1.33 -14.05 -8.66
N ALA A 61 1.71 -15.15 -8.00
CA ALA A 61 2.75 -15.15 -6.98
C ALA A 61 4.12 -14.74 -7.54
N LEU A 62 4.48 -15.21 -8.73
CA LEU A 62 5.71 -14.79 -9.43
C LEU A 62 5.68 -13.30 -9.78
N HIS A 63 4.54 -12.76 -10.24
CA HIS A 63 4.35 -11.33 -10.41
C HIS A 63 4.56 -10.58 -9.08
N GLY A 64 3.97 -11.06 -7.98
CA GLY A 64 4.16 -10.50 -6.64
C GLY A 64 5.63 -10.54 -6.19
N LEU A 65 6.32 -11.66 -6.42
CA LEU A 65 7.77 -11.82 -6.12
C LEU A 65 8.59 -10.78 -6.90
N GLY A 66 8.28 -10.59 -8.19
CA GLY A 66 8.89 -9.55 -9.01
C GLY A 66 8.75 -8.17 -8.36
N GLY A 67 7.56 -7.84 -7.86
CA GLY A 67 7.28 -6.59 -7.14
C GLY A 67 8.09 -6.42 -5.85
N VAL A 68 8.28 -7.49 -5.07
CA VAL A 68 9.12 -7.48 -3.86
C VAL A 68 10.58 -7.19 -4.22
N VAL A 69 11.14 -7.93 -5.17
CA VAL A 69 12.52 -7.75 -5.62
C VAL A 69 12.73 -6.34 -6.19
N SER A 70 11.77 -5.86 -6.99
CA SER A 70 11.78 -4.52 -7.56
C SER A 70 11.84 -3.44 -6.49
N SER A 71 11.03 -3.55 -5.44
CA SER A 71 10.96 -2.51 -4.40
C SER A 71 12.28 -2.36 -3.64
N LEU A 72 13.07 -3.42 -3.50
CA LEU A 72 14.40 -3.37 -2.90
C LEU A 72 15.41 -2.66 -3.80
N GLY A 73 15.39 -2.94 -5.11
CA GLY A 73 16.31 -2.34 -6.08
C GLY A 73 15.93 -0.92 -6.51
N ALA A 74 14.65 -0.64 -6.63
CA ALA A 74 14.13 0.63 -7.15
C ALA A 74 14.46 1.84 -6.27
N GLY A 75 14.51 1.66 -4.94
CA GLY A 75 14.97 2.70 -4.03
C GLY A 75 16.41 3.11 -4.32
N VAL A 76 17.32 2.14 -4.46
CA VAL A 76 18.72 2.37 -4.82
C VAL A 76 18.85 3.03 -6.21
N MET A 77 18.06 2.58 -7.18
CA MET A 77 18.02 3.21 -8.51
C MET A 77 17.56 4.67 -8.44
N THR A 78 16.52 4.95 -7.67
CA THR A 78 15.98 6.30 -7.46
C THR A 78 17.03 7.23 -6.85
N ASP A 79 17.84 6.75 -5.91
CA ASP A 79 18.87 7.54 -5.26
C ASP A 79 20.13 7.71 -6.13
N ARG A 80 20.51 6.69 -6.90
CA ARG A 80 21.73 6.72 -7.74
C ARG A 80 21.52 7.36 -9.11
N LEU A 81 20.46 7.00 -9.81
CA LEU A 81 20.17 7.46 -11.17
C LEU A 81 19.33 8.76 -11.20
N GLY A 82 18.58 9.02 -10.13
CA GLY A 82 17.62 10.11 -10.06
C GLY A 82 16.18 9.64 -10.18
N ARG A 83 15.25 10.54 -9.86
CA ARG A 83 13.81 10.22 -9.78
C ARG A 83 13.23 10.04 -11.18
N ARG A 84 13.49 11.00 -12.07
CA ARG A 84 12.96 11.00 -13.43
C ARG A 84 13.49 9.85 -14.29
N PRO A 85 14.80 9.56 -14.38
CA PRO A 85 15.31 8.42 -15.14
C PRO A 85 14.77 7.08 -14.65
N THR A 86 14.66 6.90 -13.32
CA THR A 86 14.08 5.68 -12.73
C THR A 86 12.62 5.48 -13.12
N MET A 87 11.80 6.55 -13.09
CA MET A 87 10.40 6.49 -13.52
C MET A 87 10.29 6.14 -15.01
N LEU A 88 11.10 6.78 -15.87
CA LEU A 88 11.09 6.54 -17.32
C LEU A 88 11.49 5.08 -17.64
N ALA A 89 12.58 4.61 -17.06
CA ALA A 89 13.04 3.23 -17.26
C ALA A 89 11.99 2.21 -16.77
N ALA A 90 11.42 2.42 -15.58
CA ALA A 90 10.38 1.57 -15.03
C ALA A 90 9.12 1.54 -15.91
N GLN A 91 8.61 2.70 -16.32
CA GLN A 91 7.40 2.77 -17.15
C GLN A 91 7.62 2.20 -18.56
N ALA A 92 8.74 2.47 -19.21
CA ALA A 92 9.06 1.92 -20.53
C ALA A 92 9.20 0.39 -20.48
N SER A 93 9.94 -0.14 -19.49
CA SER A 93 10.08 -1.60 -19.32
C SER A 93 8.77 -2.27 -18.90
N THR A 94 7.92 -1.61 -18.10
CA THR A 94 6.57 -2.12 -17.77
C THR A 94 5.71 -2.20 -19.03
N ALA A 95 5.64 -1.13 -19.82
CA ALA A 95 4.86 -1.12 -21.04
C ALA A 95 5.30 -2.24 -22.01
N PHE A 96 6.61 -2.42 -22.16
CA PHE A 96 7.15 -3.51 -22.98
C PHE A 96 6.78 -4.89 -22.44
N SER A 97 6.98 -5.14 -21.15
CA SER A 97 6.71 -6.45 -20.53
C SER A 97 5.20 -6.78 -20.49
N VAL A 98 4.33 -5.78 -20.27
CA VAL A 98 2.87 -5.97 -20.33
C VAL A 98 2.42 -6.27 -21.76
N ALA A 99 2.91 -5.54 -22.76
CA ALA A 99 2.62 -5.84 -24.15
C ALA A 99 3.11 -7.24 -24.54
N LEU A 100 4.34 -7.60 -24.13
CA LEU A 100 4.91 -8.93 -24.37
C LEU A 100 4.04 -10.04 -23.76
N LEU A 101 3.48 -9.82 -22.56
CA LEU A 101 2.60 -10.79 -21.89
C LEU A 101 1.39 -11.15 -22.75
N GLY A 102 0.81 -10.17 -23.46
CA GLY A 102 -0.35 -10.35 -24.33
C GLY A 102 -0.10 -11.31 -25.52
N PHE A 103 1.16 -11.50 -25.91
CA PHE A 103 1.56 -12.40 -27.01
C PHE A 103 2.12 -13.75 -26.54
N MET A 104 2.19 -13.99 -25.21
CA MET A 104 2.72 -15.25 -24.70
C MET A 104 1.64 -16.34 -24.70
N GLU A 105 2.00 -17.49 -25.26
CA GLU A 105 1.11 -18.68 -25.34
C GLU A 105 1.61 -19.81 -24.44
N HIS A 106 2.92 -19.98 -24.34
CA HIS A 106 3.50 -21.09 -23.58
C HIS A 106 3.46 -20.79 -22.06
N PRO A 107 3.00 -21.72 -21.21
CA PRO A 107 2.84 -21.50 -19.76
C PRO A 107 4.09 -20.98 -19.07
N ALA A 108 5.26 -21.55 -19.38
CA ALA A 108 6.52 -21.11 -18.79
C ALA A 108 6.91 -19.69 -19.23
N ALA A 109 6.59 -19.29 -20.47
CA ALA A 109 6.82 -17.93 -20.96
C ALA A 109 5.87 -16.93 -20.26
N ILE A 110 4.59 -17.29 -20.09
CA ILE A 110 3.62 -16.49 -19.32
C ILE A 110 4.14 -16.26 -17.90
N ALA A 111 4.59 -17.32 -17.22
CA ALA A 111 5.12 -17.23 -15.85
C ALA A 111 6.38 -16.35 -15.77
N ALA A 112 7.31 -16.49 -16.70
CA ALA A 112 8.53 -15.69 -16.76
C ALA A 112 8.25 -14.20 -17.04
N VAL A 113 7.35 -13.92 -18.00
CA VAL A 113 6.97 -12.56 -18.35
C VAL A 113 6.13 -11.93 -17.23
N ALA A 114 5.28 -12.67 -16.51
CA ALA A 114 4.56 -12.18 -15.34
C ALA A 114 5.51 -11.76 -14.22
N LEU A 115 6.57 -12.53 -13.96
CA LEU A 115 7.66 -12.13 -13.04
C LEU A 115 8.31 -10.82 -13.52
N LEU A 116 8.60 -10.69 -14.81
CA LEU A 116 9.18 -9.49 -15.40
C LEU A 116 8.25 -8.28 -15.25
N VAL A 117 6.94 -8.44 -15.49
CA VAL A 117 5.93 -7.38 -15.25
C VAL A 117 5.96 -6.95 -13.80
N GLY A 118 5.99 -7.90 -12.85
CA GLY A 118 6.11 -7.59 -11.42
C GLY A 118 7.37 -6.80 -11.08
N LEU A 119 8.52 -7.19 -11.65
CA LEU A 119 9.80 -6.50 -11.48
C LEU A 119 9.76 -5.04 -11.97
N THR A 120 9.10 -4.79 -13.09
CA THR A 120 9.11 -3.47 -13.73
C THR A 120 8.02 -2.56 -13.19
N SER A 121 6.80 -3.04 -12.97
CA SER A 121 5.62 -2.23 -12.61
C SER A 121 5.74 -1.55 -11.25
N ASN A 122 6.44 -2.16 -10.29
CA ASN A 122 6.62 -1.59 -8.95
C ASN A 122 7.85 -0.67 -8.82
N ALA A 123 8.76 -0.67 -9.81
CA ALA A 123 10.00 0.09 -9.76
C ALA A 123 9.79 1.62 -9.78
N SER A 124 8.69 2.12 -10.33
CA SER A 124 8.39 3.55 -10.34
C SER A 124 7.91 4.10 -8.99
N ARG A 125 7.37 3.27 -8.08
CA ARG A 125 6.72 3.73 -6.83
C ARG A 125 7.65 4.54 -5.91
N PRO A 126 8.87 4.08 -5.58
CA PRO A 126 9.79 4.87 -4.75
C PRO A 126 10.16 6.21 -5.39
N ALA A 127 10.36 6.23 -6.72
CA ALA A 127 10.70 7.45 -7.45
C ALA A 127 9.54 8.47 -7.45
N VAL A 128 8.30 8.02 -7.62
CA VAL A 128 7.09 8.88 -7.51
C VAL A 128 6.98 9.50 -6.13
N GLN A 129 7.17 8.68 -5.07
CA GLN A 129 7.08 9.17 -3.69
C GLN A 129 8.21 10.16 -3.36
N ALA A 130 9.45 9.86 -3.77
CA ALA A 130 10.59 10.73 -3.58
C ALA A 130 10.42 12.05 -4.34
N MET A 131 10.04 12.01 -5.63
CA MET A 131 9.78 13.20 -6.42
C MET A 131 8.68 14.07 -5.81
N MET A 132 7.60 13.46 -5.31
CA MET A 132 6.52 14.19 -4.63
C MET A 132 7.03 14.90 -3.37
N ALA A 133 7.86 14.23 -2.58
CA ALA A 133 8.47 14.82 -1.39
C ALA A 133 9.48 15.95 -1.74
N ASP A 134 10.15 15.85 -2.89
CA ASP A 134 11.14 16.85 -3.33
C ASP A 134 10.46 18.12 -3.88
N ILE A 135 9.37 17.97 -4.67
CA ILE A 135 8.71 19.11 -5.33
C ILE A 135 7.67 19.83 -4.46
N VAL A 136 7.16 19.16 -3.40
CA VAL A 136 6.12 19.73 -2.52
C VAL A 136 6.75 20.22 -1.23
N ARG A 137 6.38 21.43 -0.79
CA ARG A 137 6.84 22.02 0.48
C ARG A 137 6.50 21.11 1.67
N PRO A 138 7.35 21.04 2.71
CA PRO A 138 7.14 20.16 3.86
C PRO A 138 5.75 20.25 4.49
N GLU A 139 5.21 21.45 4.64
CA GLU A 139 3.89 21.72 5.22
C GLU A 139 2.72 21.19 4.38
N ASP A 140 2.91 21.05 3.06
CA ASP A 140 1.89 20.59 2.10
C ASP A 140 1.97 19.09 1.78
N ARG A 141 3.04 18.39 2.21
CA ARG A 141 3.30 16.98 1.86
C ARG A 141 2.16 16.05 2.25
N VAL A 142 1.62 16.19 3.46
CA VAL A 142 0.51 15.34 3.93
C VAL A 142 -0.68 15.46 2.97
N ARG A 143 -1.01 16.67 2.56
CA ARG A 143 -2.09 16.95 1.62
C ARG A 143 -1.80 16.37 0.21
N ALA A 144 -0.57 16.52 -0.27
CA ALA A 144 -0.15 15.98 -1.56
C ALA A 144 -0.23 14.43 -1.59
N PHE A 145 0.25 13.76 -0.55
CA PHE A 145 0.14 12.30 -0.44
C PHE A 145 -1.31 11.84 -0.33
N ALA A 146 -2.17 12.56 0.38
CA ALA A 146 -3.60 12.26 0.44
C ALA A 146 -4.29 12.38 -0.91
N LEU A 147 -3.99 13.44 -1.69
CA LEU A 147 -4.49 13.61 -3.05
C LEU A 147 -3.99 12.52 -3.99
N ASN A 148 -2.73 12.11 -3.86
CA ASN A 148 -2.18 11.01 -4.63
C ASN A 148 -2.84 9.66 -4.30
N TYR A 149 -3.10 9.40 -3.02
CA TYR A 149 -3.85 8.23 -2.58
C TYR A 149 -5.28 8.22 -3.15
N TRP A 150 -5.93 9.39 -3.19
CA TRP A 150 -7.24 9.54 -3.81
C TRP A 150 -7.20 9.23 -5.32
N ALA A 151 -6.16 9.70 -6.06
CA ALA A 151 -5.98 9.38 -7.48
C ALA A 151 -5.82 7.86 -7.71
N ILE A 152 -5.08 7.18 -6.82
CA ILE A 152 -4.87 5.73 -6.89
C ILE A 152 -6.21 4.99 -6.76
N ASN A 153 -7.04 5.34 -5.76
CA ASN A 153 -8.32 4.67 -5.53
C ASN A 153 -9.37 5.00 -6.59
N LEU A 154 -9.42 6.27 -7.03
CA LEU A 154 -10.28 6.67 -8.15
C LEU A 154 -9.91 5.93 -9.43
N GLY A 155 -8.61 5.89 -9.75
CA GLY A 155 -8.11 5.17 -10.91
C GLY A 155 -8.44 3.68 -10.84
N PHE A 156 -8.28 3.06 -9.67
CA PHE A 156 -8.64 1.66 -9.44
C PHE A 156 -10.14 1.40 -9.65
N ALA A 157 -11.02 2.21 -9.07
CA ALA A 157 -12.46 2.04 -9.19
C ALA A 157 -12.94 2.12 -10.66
N VAL A 158 -12.44 3.10 -11.41
CA VAL A 158 -12.77 3.27 -12.84
C VAL A 158 -12.14 2.15 -13.67
N SER A 159 -10.87 1.84 -13.43
CA SER A 159 -10.14 0.79 -14.15
C SER A 159 -10.79 -0.57 -13.97
N ALA A 160 -11.18 -0.95 -12.76
CA ALA A 160 -11.80 -2.25 -12.48
C ALA A 160 -13.07 -2.46 -13.33
N THR A 161 -13.90 -1.42 -13.43
CA THR A 161 -15.12 -1.48 -14.24
C THR A 161 -14.82 -1.53 -15.74
N VAL A 162 -14.03 -0.58 -16.25
CA VAL A 162 -13.71 -0.47 -17.69
C VAL A 162 -12.94 -1.70 -18.17
N ALA A 163 -11.93 -2.12 -17.39
CA ALA A 163 -11.11 -3.27 -17.73
C ALA A 163 -11.91 -4.59 -17.71
N GLY A 164 -12.93 -4.71 -16.84
CA GLY A 164 -13.85 -5.84 -16.83
C GLY A 164 -14.57 -6.01 -18.17
N PHE A 165 -15.16 -4.93 -18.69
CA PHE A 165 -15.81 -4.96 -20.01
C PHE A 165 -14.82 -5.14 -21.15
N VAL A 166 -13.61 -4.56 -21.08
CA VAL A 166 -12.55 -4.79 -22.08
C VAL A 166 -12.15 -6.26 -22.09
N ALA A 167 -12.02 -6.89 -20.92
CA ALA A 167 -11.66 -8.29 -20.78
C ALA A 167 -12.71 -9.25 -21.39
N GLU A 168 -14.00 -8.92 -21.32
CA GLU A 168 -15.07 -9.68 -21.99
C GLU A 168 -14.91 -9.67 -23.50
N TYR A 169 -14.38 -8.60 -24.07
CA TYR A 169 -14.16 -8.46 -25.49
C TYR A 169 -12.80 -9.01 -25.93
N SER A 170 -11.72 -8.64 -25.26
CA SER A 170 -10.36 -9.09 -25.59
C SER A 170 -9.35 -8.81 -24.48
N TYR A 171 -8.74 -9.83 -23.90
CA TYR A 171 -7.63 -9.67 -22.97
C TYR A 171 -6.40 -9.01 -23.61
N LEU A 172 -6.13 -9.32 -24.89
CA LEU A 172 -5.03 -8.68 -25.63
C LEU A 172 -5.24 -7.16 -25.70
N ALA A 173 -6.46 -6.70 -25.99
CA ALA A 173 -6.78 -5.27 -25.97
C ALA A 173 -6.53 -4.64 -24.59
N GLY A 174 -6.83 -5.37 -23.51
CA GLY A 174 -6.53 -4.95 -22.14
C GLY A 174 -5.02 -4.78 -21.89
N PHE A 175 -4.21 -5.76 -22.26
CA PHE A 175 -2.74 -5.69 -22.12
C PHE A 175 -2.14 -4.56 -22.96
N LEU A 176 -2.54 -4.43 -24.22
CA LEU A 176 -2.04 -3.35 -25.10
C LEU A 176 -2.52 -1.98 -24.64
N GLY A 177 -3.74 -1.87 -24.09
CA GLY A 177 -4.28 -0.66 -23.49
C GLY A 177 -3.46 -0.20 -22.27
N GLU A 178 -3.14 -1.13 -21.35
CA GLU A 178 -2.26 -0.84 -20.21
C GLU A 178 -0.87 -0.40 -20.68
N ALA A 179 -0.29 -1.11 -21.66
CA ALA A 179 1.02 -0.75 -22.21
C ALA A 179 1.01 0.66 -22.83
N ALA A 180 -0.01 1.00 -23.61
CA ALA A 180 -0.17 2.32 -24.22
C ALA A 180 -0.33 3.44 -23.17
N LEU A 181 -1.18 3.24 -22.15
CA LEU A 181 -1.36 4.20 -21.06
C LEU A 181 -0.08 4.37 -20.22
N THR A 182 0.66 3.30 -19.99
CA THR A 182 1.96 3.34 -19.29
C THR A 182 3.02 4.10 -20.10
N LEU A 183 3.07 3.92 -21.42
CA LEU A 183 3.92 4.73 -22.31
C LEU A 183 3.50 6.20 -22.30
N LEU A 184 2.20 6.50 -22.31
CA LEU A 184 1.71 7.86 -22.18
C LEU A 184 2.18 8.51 -20.87
N CYS A 185 2.17 7.74 -19.75
CA CYS A 185 2.74 8.20 -18.48
C CYS A 185 4.24 8.49 -18.61
N ALA A 186 5.02 7.63 -19.29
CA ALA A 186 6.43 7.87 -19.54
C ALA A 186 6.66 9.16 -20.33
N VAL A 187 5.86 9.43 -21.38
CA VAL A 187 5.91 10.68 -22.15
C VAL A 187 5.56 11.88 -21.28
N LEU A 188 4.52 11.79 -20.44
CA LEU A 188 4.15 12.88 -19.51
C LEU A 188 5.29 13.18 -18.54
N VAL A 189 5.91 12.17 -17.95
CA VAL A 189 7.07 12.32 -17.07
C VAL A 189 8.24 12.95 -17.81
N TYR A 190 8.53 12.48 -19.03
CA TYR A 190 9.62 13.02 -19.85
C TYR A 190 9.43 14.50 -20.19
N VAL A 191 8.24 14.91 -20.59
CA VAL A 191 7.98 16.26 -21.09
C VAL A 191 7.72 17.27 -19.97
N LYS A 192 7.09 16.83 -18.85
CA LYS A 192 6.51 17.74 -17.86
C LYS A 192 7.23 17.77 -16.52
N LEU A 193 7.99 16.72 -16.19
CA LEU A 193 8.64 16.63 -14.88
C LEU A 193 10.15 16.87 -15.00
N PRO A 194 10.72 17.80 -14.20
CA PRO A 194 12.15 17.97 -14.09
C PRO A 194 12.78 16.85 -13.27
N GLU A 195 14.10 16.70 -13.34
CA GLU A 195 14.82 15.89 -12.34
C GLU A 195 14.81 16.64 -11.00
N SER A 196 14.48 15.91 -9.92
CA SER A 196 14.37 16.49 -8.57
C SER A 196 15.37 15.92 -7.58
N ARG A 197 16.39 15.19 -8.06
CA ARG A 197 17.40 14.58 -7.19
C ARG A 197 18.11 15.65 -6.36
N PRO A 198 18.02 15.63 -5.00
CA PRO A 198 18.78 16.55 -4.15
C PRO A 198 20.28 16.24 -4.25
N GLU A 199 21.08 17.28 -4.39
CA GLU A 199 22.53 17.18 -4.21
C GLU A 199 22.82 17.13 -2.70
N ARG A 200 23.03 15.93 -2.16
CA ARG A 200 23.47 15.78 -0.77
C ARG A 200 24.94 16.16 -0.65
N THR A 201 25.24 17.13 0.20
CA THR A 201 26.62 17.47 0.55
C THR A 201 27.28 16.36 1.38
N ALA A 202 28.60 16.20 1.26
CA ALA A 202 29.36 15.23 2.04
C ALA A 202 29.19 15.43 3.57
N ALA A 203 28.92 16.67 4.02
CA ALA A 203 28.64 17.01 5.41
C ALA A 203 27.28 16.44 5.90
N GLU A 204 26.24 16.47 5.07
CA GLU A 204 24.93 15.89 5.39
C GLU A 204 24.96 14.36 5.41
N GLN A 205 25.84 13.75 4.61
CA GLN A 205 26.07 12.29 4.64
C GLN A 205 26.84 11.86 5.90
N ALA A 206 27.77 12.67 6.37
CA ALA A 206 28.56 12.42 7.58
C ALA A 206 27.80 12.69 8.89
N ALA A 207 26.79 13.58 8.86
CA ALA A 207 25.95 13.92 10.00
C ALA A 207 24.75 12.96 10.20
N ALA A 208 24.59 11.94 9.35
CA ALA A 208 23.54 10.94 9.50
C ALA A 208 23.77 10.13 10.79
N GLU A 209 22.88 10.25 11.76
CA GLU A 209 22.92 9.46 13.00
C GLU A 209 22.92 7.95 12.69
N PRO A 210 23.56 7.12 13.56
CA PRO A 210 23.62 5.68 13.36
C PRO A 210 22.20 5.08 13.31
N GLU A 211 21.85 4.52 12.17
CA GLU A 211 20.55 3.90 11.97
C GLU A 211 20.36 2.66 12.85
N ILE A 212 19.18 2.52 13.46
CA ILE A 212 18.81 1.31 14.21
C ILE A 212 18.95 0.07 13.32
N GLY A 213 19.73 -0.94 13.77
CA GLY A 213 19.96 -2.17 13.00
C GLY A 213 18.67 -2.97 12.77
N LEU A 214 18.56 -3.68 11.63
CA LEU A 214 17.44 -4.57 11.35
C LEU A 214 17.27 -5.64 12.46
N GLY A 215 18.39 -6.12 13.05
CA GLY A 215 18.38 -7.04 14.18
C GLY A 215 17.67 -6.50 15.42
N THR A 216 17.67 -5.20 15.64
CA THR A 216 16.94 -4.55 16.75
C THR A 216 15.43 -4.61 16.50
N VAL A 217 14.98 -4.35 15.25
CA VAL A 217 13.56 -4.45 14.87
C VAL A 217 13.06 -5.88 15.04
N LEU A 218 13.83 -6.88 14.61
CA LEU A 218 13.46 -8.30 14.72
C LEU A 218 13.41 -8.79 16.18
N ARG A 219 14.13 -8.16 17.10
CA ARG A 219 14.10 -8.47 18.53
C ARG A 219 12.98 -7.74 19.28
N ASP A 220 12.35 -6.76 18.67
CA ASP A 220 11.20 -6.09 19.24
C ASP A 220 9.95 -6.99 19.08
N GLY A 221 9.73 -7.87 20.06
CA GLY A 221 8.64 -8.83 20.04
C GLY A 221 7.25 -8.21 19.96
N ARG A 222 7.06 -7.00 20.52
CA ARG A 222 5.79 -6.26 20.44
C ARG A 222 5.52 -5.79 19.02
N PHE A 223 6.51 -5.20 18.39
CA PHE A 223 6.41 -4.75 17.01
C PHE A 223 6.28 -5.94 16.04
N MET A 224 7.04 -7.01 16.26
CA MET A 224 6.91 -8.24 15.44
C MET A 224 5.54 -8.90 15.60
N GLY A 225 4.89 -8.77 16.75
CA GLY A 225 3.48 -9.15 16.93
C GLY A 225 2.55 -8.33 16.01
N VAL A 226 2.74 -7.01 15.92
CA VAL A 226 2.00 -6.15 14.96
C VAL A 226 2.26 -6.59 13.52
N VAL A 227 3.51 -6.86 13.15
CA VAL A 227 3.89 -7.32 11.81
C VAL A 227 3.20 -8.65 11.45
N GLY A 228 3.17 -9.60 12.39
CA GLY A 228 2.49 -10.89 12.21
C GLY A 228 0.97 -10.74 12.04
N LEU A 229 0.32 -9.93 12.87
CA LEU A 229 -1.12 -9.63 12.73
C LEU A 229 -1.41 -8.86 11.44
N SER A 230 -0.54 -7.94 11.05
CA SER A 230 -0.58 -7.23 9.77
C SER A 230 -0.52 -8.18 8.59
N PHE A 231 0.35 -9.19 8.65
CA PHE A 231 0.44 -10.23 7.63
C PHE A 231 -0.89 -11.00 7.49
N LEU A 232 -1.52 -11.41 8.60
CA LEU A 232 -2.81 -12.12 8.55
C LEU A 232 -3.90 -11.25 7.92
N ILE A 233 -4.00 -9.99 8.31
CA ILE A 233 -4.96 -9.04 7.73
C ILE A 233 -4.68 -8.78 6.24
N SER A 234 -3.42 -8.60 5.88
CA SER A 234 -3.03 -8.42 4.48
C SER A 234 -3.36 -9.64 3.64
N LEU A 235 -3.19 -10.86 4.19
CA LEU A 235 -3.53 -12.12 3.54
C LEU A 235 -5.04 -12.20 3.24
N ILE A 236 -5.88 -11.71 4.16
CA ILE A 236 -7.34 -11.63 3.96
C ILE A 236 -7.66 -10.61 2.86
N PHE A 237 -7.16 -9.37 2.93
CA PHE A 237 -7.48 -8.35 1.95
C PHE A 237 -6.96 -8.67 0.54
N MET A 238 -5.83 -9.37 0.42
CA MET A 238 -5.31 -9.82 -0.88
C MET A 238 -6.29 -10.76 -1.61
N GLN A 239 -7.21 -11.42 -0.90
CA GLN A 239 -8.21 -12.27 -1.55
C GLN A 239 -9.19 -11.48 -2.42
N GLY A 240 -9.37 -10.19 -2.20
CA GLY A 240 -10.14 -9.32 -3.10
C GLY A 240 -9.57 -9.27 -4.52
N SER A 241 -8.24 -9.32 -4.64
CA SER A 241 -7.54 -9.27 -5.94
C SER A 241 -7.20 -10.64 -6.51
N PHE A 242 -7.19 -11.71 -5.70
CA PHE A 242 -6.74 -13.05 -6.13
C PHE A 242 -7.80 -14.13 -5.95
N GLY A 243 -8.29 -14.33 -4.75
CA GLY A 243 -9.27 -15.38 -4.45
C GLY A 243 -10.65 -15.07 -5.03
N LEU A 244 -11.11 -13.82 -4.93
CA LEU A 244 -12.42 -13.41 -5.42
C LEU A 244 -12.58 -13.59 -6.94
N PRO A 245 -11.68 -13.05 -7.80
CA PRO A 245 -11.80 -13.27 -9.24
C PRO A 245 -11.68 -14.74 -9.61
N LEU A 246 -10.82 -15.50 -8.93
CA LEU A 246 -10.67 -16.93 -9.15
C LEU A 246 -11.96 -17.70 -8.82
N ALA A 247 -12.57 -17.43 -7.66
CA ALA A 247 -13.82 -18.06 -7.25
C ALA A 247 -15.00 -17.65 -8.15
N MET A 248 -15.05 -16.38 -8.57
CA MET A 248 -16.08 -15.90 -9.52
C MET A 248 -15.91 -16.57 -10.89
N GLY A 249 -14.70 -16.65 -11.42
CA GLY A 249 -14.41 -17.30 -12.70
C GLY A 249 -14.80 -18.79 -12.69
N THR A 250 -14.41 -19.54 -11.67
CA THR A 250 -14.80 -20.96 -11.51
C THR A 250 -16.30 -21.12 -11.20
N GLY A 251 -16.96 -20.10 -10.64
CA GLY A 251 -18.42 -20.04 -10.39
C GLY A 251 -19.25 -19.65 -11.61
N GLY A 252 -18.64 -19.37 -12.77
CA GLY A 252 -19.33 -19.03 -14.02
C GLY A 252 -19.74 -17.56 -14.16
N PHE A 253 -19.22 -16.67 -13.31
CA PHE A 253 -19.42 -15.22 -13.45
C PHE A 253 -18.51 -14.65 -14.55
N SER A 254 -18.98 -13.61 -15.24
CA SER A 254 -18.21 -12.94 -16.28
C SER A 254 -17.09 -12.06 -15.68
N THR A 255 -16.14 -11.66 -16.52
CA THR A 255 -15.10 -10.70 -16.13
C THR A 255 -15.66 -9.31 -15.83
N GLY A 256 -16.74 -8.92 -16.53
CA GLY A 256 -17.50 -7.71 -16.26
C GLY A 256 -18.16 -7.74 -14.88
N ASP A 257 -18.74 -8.88 -14.49
CA ASP A 257 -19.32 -9.07 -13.16
C ASP A 257 -18.27 -8.83 -12.06
N TYR A 258 -17.07 -9.42 -12.20
CA TYR A 258 -15.99 -9.16 -11.27
C TYR A 258 -15.59 -7.69 -11.26
N GLY A 259 -15.46 -7.07 -12.44
CA GLY A 259 -15.15 -5.64 -12.55
C GLY A 259 -16.14 -4.76 -11.80
N LEU A 260 -17.44 -5.03 -11.91
CA LEU A 260 -18.49 -4.33 -11.19
C LEU A 260 -18.42 -4.56 -9.68
N VAL A 261 -18.26 -5.82 -9.27
CA VAL A 261 -18.19 -6.19 -7.85
C VAL A 261 -16.98 -5.53 -7.17
N ILE A 262 -15.79 -5.57 -7.77
CA ILE A 262 -14.60 -4.98 -7.15
C ILE A 262 -14.59 -3.46 -7.24
N ALA A 263 -15.27 -2.85 -8.22
CA ALA A 263 -15.43 -1.39 -8.29
C ALA A 263 -16.15 -0.82 -7.07
N VAL A 264 -17.05 -1.60 -6.44
CA VAL A 264 -17.71 -1.22 -5.18
C VAL A 264 -16.71 -0.87 -4.10
N ASN A 265 -15.61 -1.63 -3.96
CA ASN A 265 -14.52 -1.33 -3.02
C ASN A 265 -13.93 0.06 -3.28
N GLY A 266 -13.47 0.32 -4.50
CA GLY A 266 -12.87 1.61 -4.83
C GLY A 266 -13.81 2.80 -4.65
N VAL A 267 -15.07 2.65 -5.05
CA VAL A 267 -16.12 3.70 -4.87
C VAL A 267 -16.35 3.97 -3.39
N LEU A 268 -16.52 2.92 -2.57
CA LEU A 268 -16.72 3.09 -1.12
C LEU A 268 -15.53 3.75 -0.43
N ILE A 269 -14.29 3.37 -0.79
CA ILE A 269 -13.09 4.02 -0.25
C ILE A 269 -13.12 5.51 -0.60
N VAL A 270 -13.36 5.89 -1.86
CA VAL A 270 -13.41 7.29 -2.28
C VAL A 270 -14.48 8.09 -1.53
N LEU A 271 -15.64 7.50 -1.29
CA LEU A 271 -16.77 8.19 -0.64
C LEU A 271 -16.66 8.21 0.89
N LEU A 272 -16.21 7.10 1.49
CA LEU A 272 -16.33 6.89 2.94
C LEU A 272 -15.01 7.08 3.70
N GLN A 273 -13.84 7.01 3.06
CA GLN A 273 -12.54 7.11 3.75
C GLN A 273 -12.45 8.36 4.64
N ILE A 274 -12.74 9.54 4.07
CA ILE A 274 -12.63 10.81 4.81
C ILE A 274 -13.64 10.92 5.95
N PRO A 275 -14.97 10.70 5.73
CA PRO A 275 -15.93 10.81 6.83
C PRO A 275 -15.69 9.76 7.92
N VAL A 276 -15.37 8.52 7.57
CA VAL A 276 -15.15 7.43 8.54
C VAL A 276 -13.88 7.68 9.36
N THR A 277 -12.78 8.16 8.75
CA THR A 277 -11.54 8.47 9.45
C THR A 277 -11.76 9.44 10.61
N ARG A 278 -12.64 10.45 10.46
CA ARG A 278 -12.97 11.40 11.53
C ARG A 278 -13.62 10.76 12.77
N PHE A 279 -14.35 9.67 12.58
CA PHE A 279 -14.90 8.88 13.70
C PHE A 279 -13.84 7.98 14.31
N ILE A 280 -12.98 7.39 13.48
CA ILE A 280 -11.90 6.50 13.89
C ILE A 280 -10.88 7.23 14.77
N GLU A 281 -10.51 8.48 14.45
CA GLU A 281 -9.55 9.29 15.22
C GLU A 281 -9.90 9.44 16.70
N LYS A 282 -11.19 9.33 17.05
CA LYS A 282 -11.70 9.43 18.42
C LYS A 282 -11.95 8.07 19.08
N GLY A 283 -11.81 7.00 18.32
CA GLY A 283 -12.11 5.64 18.76
C GLY A 283 -10.95 4.99 19.50
N ASP A 284 -11.27 3.96 20.28
CA ASP A 284 -10.26 3.10 20.89
C ASP A 284 -9.56 2.25 19.79
N PRO A 285 -8.23 2.39 19.58
CA PRO A 285 -7.50 1.65 18.56
C PRO A 285 -7.60 0.13 18.73
N GLN A 286 -7.71 -0.38 19.97
CA GLN A 286 -7.90 -1.81 20.24
C GLN A 286 -9.22 -2.31 19.66
N LEU A 287 -10.31 -1.64 20.01
CA LEU A 287 -11.65 -2.00 19.53
C LEU A 287 -11.73 -1.89 18.01
N LEU A 288 -11.16 -0.83 17.43
CA LEU A 288 -11.15 -0.61 15.98
C LEU A 288 -10.39 -1.72 15.23
N LEU A 289 -9.23 -2.15 15.72
CA LEU A 289 -8.45 -3.25 15.11
C LEU A 289 -9.16 -4.60 15.25
N VAL A 290 -9.74 -4.89 16.42
CA VAL A 290 -10.53 -6.12 16.63
C VAL A 290 -11.74 -6.16 15.70
N VAL A 291 -12.55 -5.10 15.67
CA VAL A 291 -13.75 -5.00 14.82
C VAL A 291 -13.38 -5.09 13.34
N SER A 292 -12.33 -4.39 12.90
CA SER A 292 -11.89 -4.45 11.51
C SER A 292 -11.39 -5.84 11.10
N ALA A 293 -10.71 -6.56 11.98
CA ALA A 293 -10.27 -7.94 11.72
C ALA A 293 -11.45 -8.90 11.56
N LEU A 294 -12.47 -8.79 12.43
CA LEU A 294 -13.70 -9.58 12.31
C LEU A 294 -14.47 -9.23 11.04
N LEU A 295 -14.67 -7.94 10.77
CA LEU A 295 -15.34 -7.50 9.53
C LEU A 295 -14.61 -7.96 8.27
N ALA A 296 -13.28 -7.93 8.25
CA ALA A 296 -12.50 -8.44 7.13
C ALA A 296 -12.70 -9.95 6.96
N GLY A 297 -12.44 -10.73 8.02
CA GLY A 297 -12.54 -12.19 7.98
C GLY A 297 -13.94 -12.68 7.63
N TYR A 298 -14.96 -12.18 8.31
CA TYR A 298 -16.36 -12.57 8.05
C TYR A 298 -16.92 -11.94 6.77
N GLY A 299 -16.48 -10.74 6.38
CA GLY A 299 -16.84 -10.13 5.10
C GLY A 299 -16.43 -11.00 3.92
N PHE A 300 -15.19 -11.50 3.92
CA PHE A 300 -14.74 -12.51 2.95
C PHE A 300 -15.39 -13.88 3.20
N GLY A 301 -15.59 -14.28 4.45
CA GLY A 301 -16.27 -15.53 4.80
C GLY A 301 -17.69 -15.64 4.23
N LEU A 302 -18.45 -14.56 4.25
CA LEU A 302 -19.81 -14.48 3.68
C LEU A 302 -19.83 -14.71 2.17
N THR A 303 -18.73 -14.55 1.47
CA THR A 303 -18.60 -14.83 0.03
C THR A 303 -18.91 -16.31 -0.28
N ALA A 304 -18.72 -17.21 0.68
CA ALA A 304 -19.09 -18.63 0.54
C ALA A 304 -20.59 -18.85 0.24
N PHE A 305 -21.43 -17.91 0.63
CA PHE A 305 -22.90 -17.98 0.49
C PHE A 305 -23.43 -17.08 -0.62
N ALA A 306 -22.55 -16.33 -1.30
CA ALA A 306 -22.93 -15.38 -2.32
C ALA A 306 -23.10 -16.09 -3.69
N GLY A 307 -24.32 -16.16 -4.20
CA GLY A 307 -24.66 -16.79 -5.48
C GLY A 307 -25.06 -15.78 -6.58
N SER A 308 -24.89 -14.48 -6.37
CA SER A 308 -25.23 -13.45 -7.35
C SER A 308 -24.28 -12.27 -7.27
N VAL A 309 -24.19 -11.46 -8.33
CA VAL A 309 -23.39 -10.22 -8.39
C VAL A 309 -23.76 -9.27 -7.23
N TRP A 310 -25.04 -9.16 -6.90
CA TRP A 310 -25.51 -8.31 -5.80
C TRP A 310 -25.07 -8.81 -4.44
N SER A 311 -25.17 -10.12 -4.18
CA SER A 311 -24.71 -10.70 -2.90
C SER A 311 -23.20 -10.61 -2.76
N LEU A 312 -22.43 -10.81 -3.85
CA LEU A 312 -21.00 -10.57 -3.89
C LEU A 312 -20.67 -9.10 -3.60
N GLY A 313 -21.39 -8.16 -4.23
CA GLY A 313 -21.25 -6.73 -3.96
C GLY A 313 -21.48 -6.38 -2.48
N LEU A 314 -22.47 -7.01 -1.81
CA LEU A 314 -22.70 -6.81 -0.37
C LEU A 314 -21.54 -7.33 0.49
N THR A 315 -20.93 -8.45 0.15
CA THR A 315 -19.72 -8.93 0.88
C THR A 315 -18.56 -7.95 0.71
N VAL A 316 -18.39 -7.36 -0.48
CA VAL A 316 -17.41 -6.31 -0.73
C VAL A 316 -17.65 -5.09 0.15
N VAL A 317 -18.90 -4.66 0.33
CA VAL A 317 -19.23 -3.56 1.25
C VAL A 317 -18.70 -3.86 2.66
N VAL A 318 -18.94 -5.07 3.17
CA VAL A 318 -18.54 -5.45 4.53
C VAL A 318 -17.02 -5.41 4.73
N TRP A 319 -16.25 -6.06 3.84
CA TRP A 319 -14.80 -6.07 4.00
C TRP A 319 -14.15 -4.74 3.59
N THR A 320 -14.79 -3.92 2.75
CA THR A 320 -14.31 -2.55 2.48
C THR A 320 -14.43 -1.65 3.71
N LEU A 321 -15.52 -1.76 4.47
CA LEU A 321 -15.62 -1.06 5.76
C LEU A 321 -14.52 -1.49 6.72
N ALA A 322 -14.19 -2.78 6.75
CA ALA A 322 -13.04 -3.28 7.51
C ALA A 322 -11.72 -2.60 7.06
N GLU A 323 -11.49 -2.49 5.76
CA GLU A 323 -10.29 -1.88 5.18
C GLU A 323 -10.16 -0.40 5.55
N ILE A 324 -11.26 0.36 5.43
CA ILE A 324 -11.34 1.78 5.77
C ILE A 324 -11.02 2.02 7.25
N ILE A 325 -11.45 1.11 8.14
CA ILE A 325 -11.17 1.19 9.59
C ILE A 325 -9.73 0.74 9.87
N ASN A 326 -9.30 -0.38 9.31
CA ASN A 326 -8.02 -1.01 9.61
C ASN A 326 -6.84 -0.15 9.18
N SER A 327 -6.85 0.33 7.94
CA SER A 327 -5.69 0.96 7.31
C SER A 327 -5.13 2.15 8.11
N PRO A 328 -5.90 3.20 8.47
CA PRO A 328 -5.39 4.31 9.26
C PRO A 328 -5.04 3.92 10.70
N THR A 329 -5.83 3.03 11.32
CA THR A 329 -5.61 2.59 12.70
C THR A 329 -4.30 1.81 12.82
N GLN A 330 -4.03 0.91 11.88
CA GLN A 330 -2.81 0.12 11.84
C GLN A 330 -1.58 0.98 11.55
N MET A 331 -1.67 1.94 10.61
CA MET A 331 -0.60 2.91 10.35
C MET A 331 -0.28 3.75 11.58
N GLY A 332 -1.30 4.18 12.32
CA GLY A 332 -1.15 4.89 13.59
C GLY A 332 -0.42 4.05 14.65
N LEU A 333 -0.78 2.76 14.79
CA LEU A 333 -0.11 1.84 15.71
C LEU A 333 1.35 1.61 15.34
N VAL A 334 1.65 1.39 14.05
CA VAL A 334 3.02 1.24 13.54
C VAL A 334 3.84 2.51 13.82
N ALA A 335 3.29 3.69 13.57
CA ALA A 335 3.97 4.96 13.84
C ALA A 335 4.25 5.18 15.34
N ARG A 336 3.32 4.78 16.23
CA ARG A 336 3.46 4.88 17.70
C ARG A 336 4.56 3.96 18.23
N LEU A 337 4.67 2.73 17.69
CA LEU A 337 5.67 1.75 18.12
C LEU A 337 7.06 1.97 17.47
N SER A 338 7.16 2.82 16.46
CA SER A 338 8.41 3.07 15.74
C SER A 338 9.20 4.19 16.38
N PRO A 339 10.44 3.94 16.90
CA PRO A 339 11.34 4.97 17.39
C PRO A 339 11.66 6.00 16.31
N LEU A 340 11.86 7.28 16.66
CA LEU A 340 12.13 8.36 15.70
C LEU A 340 13.31 8.05 14.78
N HIS A 341 14.42 7.54 15.34
CA HIS A 341 15.65 7.23 14.59
C HIS A 341 15.61 5.89 13.84
N GLY A 342 14.51 5.12 13.94
CA GLY A 342 14.35 3.81 13.30
C GLY A 342 13.10 3.67 12.43
N ARG A 343 12.31 4.72 12.26
CA ARG A 343 11.00 4.68 11.58
C ARG A 343 11.03 4.01 10.21
N GLY A 344 12.06 4.27 9.42
CA GLY A 344 12.21 3.68 8.08
C GLY A 344 12.28 2.16 8.12
N ARG A 345 13.02 1.57 9.06
CA ARG A 345 13.18 0.12 9.19
C ARG A 345 11.92 -0.55 9.76
N TYR A 346 11.29 0.07 10.74
CA TYR A 346 10.00 -0.38 11.27
C TYR A 346 8.91 -0.35 10.19
N GLN A 347 8.82 0.75 9.44
CA GLN A 347 7.89 0.86 8.31
C GLN A 347 8.22 -0.13 7.19
N GLY A 348 9.49 -0.37 6.91
CA GLY A 348 9.93 -1.38 5.95
C GLY A 348 9.50 -2.79 6.34
N MET A 349 9.64 -3.17 7.62
CA MET A 349 9.20 -4.46 8.13
C MET A 349 7.66 -4.61 8.07
N TYR A 350 6.92 -3.55 8.38
CA TYR A 350 5.46 -3.52 8.20
C TYR A 350 5.08 -3.71 6.71
N THR A 351 5.74 -3.00 5.80
CA THR A 351 5.49 -3.13 4.35
C THR A 351 5.84 -4.53 3.84
N MET A 352 6.87 -5.16 4.43
CA MET A 352 7.27 -6.53 4.08
C MET A 352 6.13 -7.53 4.40
N SER A 353 5.34 -7.33 5.45
CA SER A 353 4.19 -8.21 5.75
C SER A 353 3.17 -8.24 4.61
N TRP A 354 2.89 -7.09 4.00
CA TRP A 354 2.04 -6.97 2.82
C TRP A 354 2.64 -7.63 1.58
N ALA A 355 3.95 -7.46 1.38
CA ALA A 355 4.66 -8.07 0.25
C ALA A 355 4.67 -9.61 0.35
N VAL A 356 4.89 -10.16 1.55
CA VAL A 356 4.81 -11.61 1.79
C VAL A 356 3.37 -12.10 1.62
N ALA A 357 2.36 -11.34 2.09
CA ALA A 357 0.96 -11.69 1.87
C ALA A 357 0.60 -11.71 0.37
N ALA A 358 1.09 -10.76 -0.42
CA ALA A 358 0.89 -10.72 -1.87
C ALA A 358 1.51 -11.93 -2.61
N LEU A 359 2.56 -12.54 -2.03
CA LEU A 359 3.15 -13.77 -2.53
C LEU A 359 2.35 -15.01 -2.09
N VAL A 360 1.93 -15.06 -0.83
CA VAL A 360 1.28 -16.25 -0.24
C VAL A 360 -0.20 -16.35 -0.63
N ALA A 361 -0.92 -15.22 -0.69
CA ALA A 361 -2.36 -15.20 -0.94
C ALA A 361 -2.80 -15.91 -2.24
N PRO A 362 -2.18 -15.65 -3.41
CA PRO A 362 -2.56 -16.33 -4.65
C PRO A 362 -2.23 -17.82 -4.63
N LEU A 363 -1.09 -18.23 -4.03
CA LEU A 363 -0.73 -19.64 -3.87
C LEU A 363 -1.75 -20.38 -3.00
N MET A 364 -2.14 -19.76 -1.88
CA MET A 364 -3.14 -20.30 -0.97
C MET A 364 -4.51 -20.41 -1.66
N ALA A 365 -4.96 -19.32 -2.34
CA ALA A 365 -6.23 -19.31 -3.06
C ALA A 365 -6.28 -20.39 -4.14
N GLY A 366 -5.25 -20.46 -4.99
CA GLY A 366 -5.17 -21.45 -6.06
C GLY A 366 -5.19 -22.88 -5.53
N ALA A 367 -4.32 -23.21 -4.57
CA ALA A 367 -4.23 -24.55 -4.00
C ALA A 367 -5.52 -24.99 -3.26
N MET A 368 -6.17 -24.05 -2.53
CA MET A 368 -7.40 -24.36 -1.80
C MET A 368 -8.58 -24.55 -2.73
N ILE A 369 -8.73 -23.71 -3.73
CA ILE A 369 -9.84 -23.78 -4.69
C ILE A 369 -9.74 -25.06 -5.53
N ASP A 370 -8.54 -25.41 -6.02
CA ASP A 370 -8.35 -26.63 -6.82
C ASP A 370 -8.60 -27.92 -6.00
N ARG A 371 -8.22 -27.94 -4.71
CA ARG A 371 -8.31 -29.17 -3.90
C ARG A 371 -9.64 -29.35 -3.16
N TRP A 372 -10.19 -28.24 -2.65
CA TRP A 372 -11.32 -28.28 -1.72
C TRP A 372 -12.48 -27.38 -2.14
N GLY A 373 -12.27 -26.53 -3.16
CA GLY A 373 -13.26 -25.55 -3.61
C GLY A 373 -13.21 -24.24 -2.86
N ALA A 374 -13.87 -23.21 -3.46
CA ALA A 374 -13.86 -21.85 -2.96
C ALA A 374 -14.42 -21.68 -1.53
N GLY A 375 -15.39 -22.54 -1.14
CA GLY A 375 -15.99 -22.46 0.20
C GLY A 375 -14.97 -22.61 1.35
N TRP A 376 -13.97 -23.47 1.19
CA TRP A 376 -12.91 -23.65 2.17
C TRP A 376 -11.95 -22.44 2.24
N LEU A 377 -11.71 -21.78 1.11
CA LEU A 377 -10.96 -20.52 1.09
C LEU A 377 -11.68 -19.47 1.95
N TRP A 378 -12.98 -19.29 1.73
CA TRP A 378 -13.77 -18.30 2.47
C TRP A 378 -13.91 -18.64 3.95
N ALA A 379 -14.10 -19.90 4.30
CA ALA A 379 -14.11 -20.34 5.68
C ALA A 379 -12.76 -20.05 6.38
N SER A 380 -11.65 -20.25 5.67
CA SER A 380 -10.32 -19.94 6.22
C SER A 380 -10.12 -18.44 6.48
N MET A 381 -10.73 -17.56 5.69
CA MET A 381 -10.70 -16.10 5.93
C MET A 381 -11.41 -15.73 7.24
N ALA A 382 -12.57 -16.33 7.52
CA ALA A 382 -13.27 -16.13 8.78
C ALA A 382 -12.44 -16.58 9.98
N VAL A 383 -11.76 -17.74 9.87
CA VAL A 383 -10.83 -18.22 10.91
C VAL A 383 -9.66 -17.26 11.10
N LEU A 384 -8.99 -16.85 10.01
CA LEU A 384 -7.87 -15.92 10.08
C LEU A 384 -8.27 -14.57 10.67
N GLY A 385 -9.46 -14.05 10.32
CA GLY A 385 -10.00 -12.81 10.89
C GLY A 385 -10.24 -12.94 12.40
N THR A 386 -10.77 -14.09 12.85
CA THR A 386 -10.96 -14.37 14.28
C THR A 386 -9.63 -14.46 15.02
N VAL A 387 -8.63 -15.15 14.45
CA VAL A 387 -7.27 -15.26 15.03
C VAL A 387 -6.62 -13.86 15.09
N ALA A 388 -6.73 -13.07 14.04
CA ALA A 388 -6.20 -11.71 14.01
C ALA A 388 -6.88 -10.81 15.06
N ALA A 389 -8.21 -10.89 15.20
CA ALA A 389 -8.97 -10.15 16.20
C ALA A 389 -8.55 -10.48 17.62
N LEU A 390 -8.43 -11.79 17.94
CA LEU A 390 -7.91 -12.25 19.22
C LEU A 390 -6.47 -11.79 19.46
N GLY A 391 -5.62 -11.88 18.43
CA GLY A 391 -4.25 -11.41 18.49
C GLY A 391 -4.14 -9.91 18.78
N TYR A 392 -4.95 -9.07 18.11
CA TYR A 392 -5.00 -7.63 18.39
C TYR A 392 -5.52 -7.35 19.82
N TRP A 393 -6.55 -8.05 20.25
CA TRP A 393 -7.07 -7.89 21.60
C TRP A 393 -6.01 -8.20 22.67
N LEU A 394 -5.28 -9.32 22.54
CA LEU A 394 -4.20 -9.70 23.46
C LEU A 394 -3.02 -8.72 23.40
N LEU A 395 -2.58 -8.35 22.20
CA LEU A 395 -1.43 -7.47 22.02
C LEU A 395 -1.68 -6.08 22.60
N MET A 396 -2.84 -5.50 22.31
CA MET A 396 -3.19 -4.15 22.79
C MET A 396 -3.41 -4.10 24.30
N ARG A 397 -3.98 -5.16 24.89
CA ARG A 397 -4.10 -5.30 26.34
C ARG A 397 -2.72 -5.29 27.00
N ASN A 398 -1.75 -6.07 26.47
CA ASN A 398 -0.39 -6.11 26.98
C ASN A 398 0.35 -4.77 26.80
N LEU A 399 0.04 -4.00 25.78
CA LEU A 399 0.59 -2.66 25.56
C LEU A 399 0.02 -1.67 26.61
N ALA A 400 -1.28 -1.72 26.90
CA ALA A 400 -1.93 -0.87 27.90
C ALA A 400 -1.42 -1.15 29.32
N GLU A 401 -1.20 -2.41 29.67
CA GLU A 401 -0.66 -2.82 30.97
C GLU A 401 0.81 -2.40 31.17
N SER A 402 1.54 -2.10 30.09
CA SER A 402 2.95 -1.73 30.10
C SER A 402 3.19 -0.21 30.09
N GLU A 403 2.17 0.61 29.85
CA GLU A 403 2.26 2.06 30.00
C GLU A 403 2.12 2.43 31.49
N PRO A 404 3.05 3.26 32.06
CA PRO A 404 2.90 3.74 33.40
C PRO A 404 1.55 4.50 33.53
N ALA A 405 0.84 4.25 34.61
CA ALA A 405 -0.47 4.88 34.87
C ALA A 405 -0.41 6.40 34.64
N PRO A 406 -1.43 7.01 34.00
CA PRO A 406 -1.47 8.45 33.81
C PRO A 406 -1.43 9.15 35.19
N GLY A 407 -0.28 9.74 35.51
CA GLY A 407 -0.02 10.37 36.80
C GLY A 407 1.25 9.91 37.54
N SER A 408 1.90 8.82 37.13
CA SER A 408 3.25 8.48 37.59
C SER A 408 4.25 9.40 36.88
N VAL A 409 4.46 10.59 37.45
CA VAL A 409 5.60 11.43 37.09
C VAL A 409 6.84 10.60 37.43
N VAL A 410 7.49 10.04 36.43
CA VAL A 410 8.88 9.63 36.58
C VAL A 410 9.63 10.93 36.86
N THR A 411 9.88 11.20 38.14
CA THR A 411 10.80 12.25 38.53
C THR A 411 12.12 11.93 37.88
N ALA A 412 12.41 12.63 36.78
CA ALA A 412 13.74 12.58 36.21
C ALA A 412 14.72 12.86 37.35
N PRO A 413 15.82 12.09 37.49
CA PRO A 413 16.82 12.41 38.51
C PRO A 413 17.20 13.88 38.29
N ALA A 414 17.09 14.68 39.37
CA ALA A 414 17.36 16.10 39.33
C ALA A 414 18.71 16.32 38.63
N ALA A 415 18.71 17.13 37.59
CA ALA A 415 19.94 17.52 36.94
C ALA A 415 20.92 18.04 38.01
N PRO A 416 22.20 17.58 38.00
CA PRO A 416 23.15 18.11 38.98
C PRO A 416 23.17 19.62 38.87
N ALA A 417 23.10 20.28 40.05
CA ALA A 417 23.10 21.75 40.16
C ALA A 417 24.25 22.32 39.32
N PRO A 418 24.02 23.37 38.53
CA PRO A 418 25.11 24.00 37.77
C PRO A 418 26.22 24.40 38.71
N ALA A 419 27.45 24.04 38.34
CA ALA A 419 28.65 24.41 39.10
C ALA A 419 28.69 25.93 39.32
N PRO A 420 29.05 26.41 40.51
CA PRO A 420 29.11 27.85 40.78
C PRO A 420 30.03 28.53 39.77
N ALA A 421 29.58 29.63 39.22
CA ALA A 421 30.34 30.45 38.29
C ALA A 421 31.70 30.81 38.85
N PRO A 422 32.80 30.73 38.06
CA PRO A 422 34.09 31.15 38.52
C PRO A 422 34.07 32.62 38.92
N LEU A 423 34.64 32.94 40.12
CA LEU A 423 34.77 34.28 40.62
C LEU A 423 35.53 35.15 39.58
N PRO A 424 35.11 36.41 39.40
CA PRO A 424 35.79 37.30 38.47
C PRO A 424 37.26 37.53 38.91
N SER A 425 38.15 37.38 37.96
CA SER A 425 39.58 37.65 38.14
C SER A 425 39.80 39.12 38.61
N PRO A 426 40.66 39.40 39.61
CA PRO A 426 40.94 40.74 40.02
C PRO A 426 41.52 41.58 38.88
N ALA A 427 41.00 42.80 38.68
CA ALA A 427 41.50 43.74 37.70
C ALA A 427 42.96 44.07 37.90
N PRO A 428 43.78 44.23 36.86
CA PRO A 428 45.16 44.63 36.99
C PRO A 428 45.26 46.06 37.59
N ALA A 429 46.10 46.22 38.60
CA ALA A 429 46.39 47.49 39.22
C ALA A 429 46.97 48.46 38.16
N VAL A 430 46.35 49.61 38.00
CA VAL A 430 46.89 50.70 37.20
C VAL A 430 48.04 51.30 38.04
N ALA A 431 49.26 51.18 37.53
CA ALA A 431 50.42 51.88 38.04
C ALA A 431 50.40 53.32 37.53
N GLU A 432 50.17 54.27 38.42
CA GLU A 432 50.45 55.67 38.13
C GLU A 432 51.96 55.91 38.21
N ALA A 433 52.50 56.47 37.15
CA ALA A 433 53.70 57.29 37.13
C ALA A 433 53.67 58.21 35.92
#